data_b48ce2d8e312822a15051f5dc398ec00
#
_entry.id   b48ce2d8e312822a15051f5dc398ec00
#
_cell.length_a   1.000
_cell.length_b   1.000
_cell.length_c   1.000
_cell.angle_alpha   90.00
_cell.angle_beta   90.00
_cell.angle_gamma   90.00
#
_symmetry.space_group_name_H-M   'P 1'
#
loop_
_entity.id
_entity.type
_entity.pdbx_description
1 polymer ?
#
loop_
_entity_poly.entity_id
_entity_poly.type
_entity_poly.pdbx_seq_one_letter_code
_entity_poly.pdbx_strand_id
1 'polypeptide(L)'
;MMRLGPIVALGAVLASATVAQAERIVEASYGEPTSRYQHGVFGETSEWGALKLVVDRCAGCASPDLHRIVLRLPETHVFEDIVPRLVDLDGDGEPEVVVVETDMAQGARLSVYGPTGLITATPYIGQTRRWLAPAGFGDFNDDGLLDIAYVETPHLGKVLRIFTLRTTPSPHLEELGRVAGITNHRIGDSNIWGGVRVCQGRAEVIGADGNWSRMMVARLQGGELVLSDVGPLSSPAQLDAALRC
;
A
#
# COMPACT_ATOMS: atom_id res chain seq x y z
N MET A 1 -33.75 -25.59 70.17
CA MET A 1 -32.52 -26.06 69.45
C MET A 1 -32.59 -25.52 68.02
N MET A 2 -31.95 -24.39 67.76
CA MET A 2 -31.81 -23.78 66.44
C MET A 2 -30.50 -24.28 65.78
N ARG A 3 -30.62 -24.92 64.60
CA ARG A 3 -29.48 -25.34 63.80
C ARG A 3 -29.08 -24.21 62.86
N LEU A 4 -27.90 -23.64 63.04
CA LEU A 4 -27.31 -22.76 62.06
C LEU A 4 -26.74 -23.61 60.90
N GLY A 5 -27.18 -23.34 59.67
CA GLY A 5 -26.58 -23.91 58.46
C GLY A 5 -25.34 -23.11 58.02
N PRO A 6 -24.40 -23.73 57.30
CA PRO A 6 -23.17 -23.05 56.87
C PRO A 6 -23.44 -22.10 55.72
N ILE A 7 -22.93 -20.86 55.81
CA ILE A 7 -22.86 -19.87 54.75
C ILE A 7 -21.70 -20.23 53.82
N VAL A 8 -21.99 -20.66 52.61
CA VAL A 8 -20.97 -20.84 51.54
C VAL A 8 -20.72 -19.48 50.89
N ALA A 9 -19.57 -18.90 51.15
CA ALA A 9 -19.16 -17.70 50.44
C ALA A 9 -18.65 -18.07 49.02
N LEU A 10 -19.38 -17.66 47.98
CA LEU A 10 -18.99 -17.78 46.60
C LEU A 10 -17.95 -16.70 46.27
N GLY A 11 -16.69 -17.05 46.20
CA GLY A 11 -15.62 -16.13 45.75
C GLY A 11 -15.72 -15.92 44.25
N ALA A 12 -16.03 -14.70 43.80
CA ALA A 12 -15.93 -14.32 42.37
C ALA A 12 -14.44 -14.16 41.98
N VAL A 13 -13.93 -15.05 41.15
CA VAL A 13 -12.63 -14.91 40.49
C VAL A 13 -12.80 -13.90 39.36
N LEU A 14 -12.32 -12.67 39.54
CA LEU A 14 -12.18 -11.68 38.47
C LEU A 14 -11.03 -12.15 37.57
N ALA A 15 -11.34 -12.71 36.41
CA ALA A 15 -10.38 -12.93 35.35
C ALA A 15 -9.99 -11.57 34.75
N SER A 16 -8.77 -11.10 35.05
CA SER A 16 -8.19 -9.94 34.38
C SER A 16 -7.93 -10.33 32.92
N ALA A 17 -8.76 -9.83 31.99
CA ALA A 17 -8.45 -9.90 30.58
C ALA A 17 -7.19 -9.04 30.33
N THR A 18 -6.05 -9.65 30.02
CA THR A 18 -4.93 -8.94 29.44
C THR A 18 -5.36 -8.44 28.09
N VAL A 19 -5.56 -7.13 27.95
CA VAL A 19 -5.69 -6.49 26.64
C VAL A 19 -4.36 -6.77 25.93
N ALA A 20 -4.42 -7.54 24.83
CA ALA A 20 -3.27 -7.68 23.95
C ALA A 20 -2.92 -6.27 23.47
N GLN A 21 -1.72 -5.80 23.77
CA GLN A 21 -1.26 -4.51 23.26
C GLN A 21 -1.01 -4.68 21.78
N ALA A 22 -1.64 -3.81 20.99
CA ALA A 22 -1.48 -3.80 19.55
C ALA A 22 -0.06 -3.35 19.19
N GLU A 23 0.57 -4.03 18.24
CA GLU A 23 1.88 -3.68 17.68
C GLU A 23 1.68 -2.75 16.50
N ARG A 24 2.17 -1.51 16.59
CA ARG A 24 1.98 -0.49 15.57
C ARG A 24 3.28 -0.18 14.84
N ILE A 25 3.29 -0.26 13.51
CA ILE A 25 4.41 0.24 12.70
C ILE A 25 4.38 1.76 12.71
N VAL A 26 5.47 2.39 13.17
CA VAL A 26 5.59 3.85 13.25
C VAL A 26 6.56 4.43 12.22
N GLU A 27 7.42 3.60 11.62
CA GLU A 27 8.34 3.98 10.56
C GLU A 27 8.62 2.80 9.66
N ALA A 28 8.71 3.05 8.35
CA ALA A 28 9.17 2.09 7.35
C ALA A 28 10.19 2.74 6.41
N SER A 29 11.24 2.01 6.06
CA SER A 29 12.26 2.46 5.11
C SER A 29 12.89 1.28 4.40
N TYR A 30 13.38 1.51 3.17
CA TYR A 30 14.18 0.49 2.50
C TYR A 30 15.62 0.45 3.05
N GLY A 31 16.27 -0.69 2.88
CA GLY A 31 17.65 -0.91 3.29
C GLY A 31 18.33 -1.93 2.42
N GLU A 32 19.64 -2.08 2.62
CA GLU A 32 20.46 -3.02 1.88
C GLU A 32 20.35 -2.78 0.35
N PRO A 33 20.80 -1.59 -0.14
CA PRO A 33 20.77 -1.29 -1.56
C PRO A 33 21.53 -2.36 -2.34
N THR A 34 20.97 -2.75 -3.50
CA THR A 34 21.52 -3.84 -4.30
C THR A 34 21.43 -3.52 -5.79
N SER A 35 22.31 -4.10 -6.56
CA SER A 35 22.31 -4.03 -8.02
C SER A 35 22.04 -5.40 -8.68
N ARG A 36 21.48 -6.35 -7.91
CA ARG A 36 21.31 -7.73 -8.40
C ARG A 36 20.27 -7.87 -9.51
N TYR A 37 19.33 -6.92 -9.66
CA TYR A 37 18.31 -6.94 -10.72
C TYR A 37 18.58 -5.93 -11.86
N GLN A 38 19.06 -4.73 -11.54
CA GLN A 38 19.45 -3.68 -12.49
C GLN A 38 18.34 -3.36 -13.52
N HIS A 39 17.10 -3.23 -13.07
CA HIS A 39 16.02 -2.85 -13.96
C HIS A 39 16.02 -1.34 -14.28
N GLY A 40 16.40 -0.51 -13.31
CA GLY A 40 16.69 0.91 -13.51
C GLY A 40 15.48 1.76 -13.89
N VAL A 41 14.27 1.42 -13.42
CA VAL A 41 13.05 2.19 -13.74
C VAL A 41 13.13 3.64 -13.29
N PHE A 42 13.86 3.92 -12.20
CA PHE A 42 14.12 5.27 -11.66
C PHE A 42 15.50 5.84 -12.12
N GLY A 43 16.07 5.37 -13.22
CA GLY A 43 17.40 5.73 -13.66
C GLY A 43 18.48 4.90 -12.95
N GLU A 44 19.49 5.59 -12.34
CA GLU A 44 20.60 4.92 -11.65
C GLU A 44 20.30 4.52 -10.20
N THR A 45 19.06 4.67 -9.74
CA THR A 45 18.68 4.34 -8.36
C THR A 45 18.75 2.85 -8.10
N SER A 46 19.25 2.52 -6.91
CA SER A 46 19.37 1.14 -6.46
C SER A 46 17.99 0.53 -6.18
N GLU A 47 17.90 -0.75 -6.43
CA GLU A 47 16.86 -1.58 -5.79
C GLU A 47 17.31 -1.94 -4.36
N TRP A 48 16.41 -2.50 -3.58
CA TRP A 48 16.63 -2.74 -2.16
C TRP A 48 16.40 -4.22 -1.81
N GLY A 49 17.27 -4.76 -0.94
CA GLY A 49 17.17 -6.14 -0.48
C GLY A 49 16.37 -6.30 0.82
N ALA A 50 16.08 -5.21 1.53
CA ALA A 50 15.43 -5.26 2.82
C ALA A 50 14.42 -4.13 3.04
N LEU A 51 13.37 -4.44 3.80
CA LEU A 51 12.42 -3.51 4.39
C LEU A 51 12.73 -3.41 5.90
N LYS A 52 12.95 -2.19 6.38
CA LYS A 52 13.23 -1.88 7.78
C LYS A 52 12.01 -1.24 8.40
N LEU A 53 11.58 -1.77 9.53
CA LEU A 53 10.41 -1.29 10.28
C LEU A 53 10.85 -0.86 11.68
N VAL A 54 10.21 0.19 12.19
CA VAL A 54 10.17 0.52 13.61
C VAL A 54 8.77 0.24 14.10
N VAL A 55 8.65 -0.66 15.08
CA VAL A 55 7.37 -1.11 15.63
C VAL A 55 7.28 -0.66 17.08
N ASP A 56 6.23 0.03 17.44
CA ASP A 56 5.86 0.30 18.82
C ASP A 56 5.00 -0.85 19.35
N ARG A 57 5.52 -1.60 20.31
CA ARG A 57 4.83 -2.73 20.93
C ARG A 57 3.90 -2.31 22.06
N CYS A 58 3.82 -1.04 22.32
CA CYS A 58 3.01 -0.49 23.40
C CYS A 58 2.25 0.76 22.93
N ALA A 59 1.54 0.62 21.77
CA ALA A 59 0.72 1.69 21.25
C ALA A 59 -0.29 2.15 22.33
N GLY A 60 -0.24 3.44 22.69
CA GLY A 60 -1.05 4.00 23.76
C GLY A 60 -0.42 4.00 25.17
N CYS A 61 0.79 3.48 25.35
CA CYS A 61 1.54 3.61 26.59
C CYS A 61 2.09 5.05 26.78
N ALA A 62 2.35 5.43 28.03
CA ALA A 62 2.94 6.73 28.33
C ALA A 62 4.37 6.88 27.75
N SER A 63 5.04 5.77 27.46
CA SER A 63 6.31 5.72 26.74
C SER A 63 6.25 4.61 25.71
N PRO A 64 6.64 4.87 24.44
CA PRO A 64 6.64 3.86 23.38
C PRO A 64 7.70 2.78 23.66
N ASP A 65 7.38 1.53 23.28
CA ASP A 65 8.33 0.39 23.28
C ASP A 65 8.77 0.09 21.85
N LEU A 66 9.80 0.80 21.38
CA LEU A 66 10.23 0.77 19.98
C LEU A 66 11.20 -0.38 19.67
N HIS A 67 10.81 -1.23 18.74
CA HIS A 67 11.61 -2.33 18.21
C HIS A 67 11.93 -2.14 16.73
N ARG A 68 13.17 -2.47 16.33
CA ARG A 68 13.58 -2.44 14.92
C ARG A 68 13.56 -3.84 14.33
N ILE A 69 12.86 -3.98 13.21
CA ILE A 69 12.72 -5.22 12.47
C ILE A 69 13.33 -5.03 11.08
N VAL A 70 14.03 -6.04 10.57
CA VAL A 70 14.56 -6.05 9.19
C VAL A 70 14.02 -7.28 8.48
N LEU A 71 13.16 -7.05 7.51
CA LEU A 71 12.60 -8.08 6.64
C LEU A 71 13.44 -8.14 5.36
N ARG A 72 14.15 -9.24 5.14
CA ARG A 72 15.01 -9.44 3.98
C ARG A 72 14.32 -10.29 2.94
N LEU A 73 14.38 -9.86 1.70
CA LEU A 73 13.93 -10.66 0.58
C LEU A 73 14.96 -11.73 0.19
N PRO A 74 14.51 -12.85 -0.39
CA PRO A 74 15.40 -13.81 -1.05
C PRO A 74 16.28 -13.14 -2.11
N GLU A 75 17.43 -13.72 -2.42
CA GLU A 75 18.34 -13.18 -3.44
C GLU A 75 17.73 -13.06 -4.85
N THR A 76 16.61 -13.75 -5.10
CA THR A 76 15.85 -13.69 -6.36
C THR A 76 14.84 -12.54 -6.40
N HIS A 77 14.74 -11.73 -5.33
CA HIS A 77 13.76 -10.65 -5.19
C HIS A 77 14.42 -9.34 -4.80
N VAL A 78 13.77 -8.23 -5.15
CA VAL A 78 14.13 -6.88 -4.72
C VAL A 78 12.87 -6.08 -4.39
N PHE A 79 13.00 -5.04 -3.57
CA PHE A 79 12.03 -3.95 -3.53
C PHE A 79 12.43 -2.93 -4.58
N GLU A 80 11.49 -2.55 -5.43
CA GLU A 80 11.72 -1.69 -6.59
C GLU A 80 10.78 -0.48 -6.54
N ASP A 81 11.06 0.42 -5.59
CA ASP A 81 10.23 1.58 -5.31
C ASP A 81 11.06 2.70 -4.63
N ILE A 82 10.50 3.92 -4.60
CA ILE A 82 11.14 5.10 -4.03
C ILE A 82 11.11 5.03 -2.49
N VAL A 83 9.94 4.74 -1.92
CA VAL A 83 9.72 4.66 -0.48
C VAL A 83 8.62 3.64 -0.16
N PRO A 84 8.69 2.92 0.97
CA PRO A 84 7.56 2.17 1.48
C PRO A 84 6.48 3.13 2.01
N ARG A 85 5.21 2.75 1.90
CA ARG A 85 4.07 3.60 2.29
C ARG A 85 3.35 3.01 3.47
N LEU A 86 3.30 3.77 4.57
CA LEU A 86 2.52 3.44 5.76
C LEU A 86 1.09 3.92 5.57
N VAL A 87 0.12 3.02 5.70
CA VAL A 87 -1.30 3.31 5.54
C VAL A 87 -2.15 2.30 6.30
N ASP A 88 -3.16 2.77 7.01
CA ASP A 88 -4.18 1.95 7.65
C ASP A 88 -5.23 1.56 6.59
N LEU A 89 -5.14 0.31 6.11
CA LEU A 89 -5.95 -0.18 4.99
C LEU A 89 -7.26 -0.84 5.46
N ASP A 90 -7.30 -1.37 6.67
CA ASP A 90 -8.47 -2.08 7.20
C ASP A 90 -9.20 -1.33 8.32
N GLY A 91 -8.70 -0.14 8.66
CA GLY A 91 -9.35 0.79 9.59
C GLY A 91 -9.20 0.38 11.05
N ASP A 92 -8.23 -0.47 11.40
CA ASP A 92 -8.00 -0.93 12.76
C ASP A 92 -7.12 0.03 13.60
N GLY A 93 -6.54 1.04 12.95
CA GLY A 93 -5.65 2.05 13.54
C GLY A 93 -4.18 1.64 13.56
N GLU A 94 -3.84 0.46 13.05
CA GLU A 94 -2.48 -0.10 12.97
C GLU A 94 -2.03 -0.12 11.50
N PRO A 95 -1.19 0.82 11.03
CA PRO A 95 -0.90 0.92 9.61
C PRO A 95 -0.09 -0.25 9.07
N GLU A 96 -0.46 -0.72 7.88
CA GLU A 96 0.31 -1.62 7.04
C GLU A 96 1.39 -0.87 6.25
N VAL A 97 2.32 -1.63 5.68
CA VAL A 97 3.35 -1.13 4.76
C VAL A 97 3.11 -1.66 3.36
N VAL A 98 2.78 -0.77 2.43
CA VAL A 98 2.61 -1.09 1.02
C VAL A 98 3.91 -0.83 0.26
N VAL A 99 4.36 -1.84 -0.50
CA VAL A 99 5.61 -1.83 -1.25
C VAL A 99 5.46 -2.46 -2.64
N VAL A 100 6.38 -2.15 -3.54
CA VAL A 100 6.58 -2.87 -4.80
C VAL A 100 7.68 -3.90 -4.60
N GLU A 101 7.31 -5.18 -4.66
CA GLU A 101 8.21 -6.31 -4.57
C GLU A 101 8.33 -6.97 -5.94
N THR A 102 9.54 -7.20 -6.39
CA THR A 102 9.85 -7.75 -7.72
C THR A 102 10.58 -9.08 -7.59
N ASP A 103 10.02 -10.13 -8.17
CA ASP A 103 10.73 -11.37 -8.51
C ASP A 103 11.47 -11.16 -9.84
N MET A 104 12.76 -11.45 -9.89
CA MET A 104 13.58 -11.19 -11.06
C MET A 104 13.13 -11.97 -12.32
N ALA A 105 12.42 -13.08 -12.15
CA ALA A 105 11.89 -13.90 -13.25
C ALA A 105 10.45 -13.52 -13.62
N GLN A 106 9.63 -13.07 -12.64
CA GLN A 106 8.19 -12.88 -12.81
C GLN A 106 7.75 -11.40 -12.83
N GLY A 107 8.69 -10.46 -12.55
CA GLY A 107 8.38 -9.03 -12.47
C GLY A 107 7.76 -8.64 -11.14
N ALA A 108 7.16 -7.46 -11.09
CA ALA A 108 6.65 -6.85 -9.86
C ALA A 108 5.30 -7.40 -9.41
N ARG A 109 5.03 -7.23 -8.12
CA ARG A 109 3.72 -7.32 -7.48
C ARG A 109 3.57 -6.22 -6.44
N LEU A 110 2.34 -5.87 -6.10
CA LEU A 110 2.05 -5.06 -4.93
C LEU A 110 2.00 -5.97 -3.71
N SER A 111 2.74 -5.63 -2.65
CA SER A 111 2.80 -6.41 -1.42
C SER A 111 2.42 -5.54 -0.22
N VAL A 112 1.68 -6.12 0.72
CA VAL A 112 1.25 -5.51 1.98
C VAL A 112 1.91 -6.26 3.12
N TYR A 113 2.67 -5.54 3.95
CA TYR A 113 3.42 -6.08 5.07
C TYR A 113 2.88 -5.53 6.39
N GLY A 114 2.87 -6.38 7.41
CA GLY A 114 2.64 -6.02 8.80
C GLY A 114 3.90 -6.19 9.65
N PRO A 115 3.79 -6.03 10.98
CA PRO A 115 4.93 -6.16 11.90
C PRO A 115 5.61 -7.53 11.84
N THR A 116 4.86 -8.58 11.52
CA THR A 116 5.34 -9.98 11.48
C THR A 116 5.79 -10.44 10.10
N GLY A 117 5.65 -9.62 9.05
CA GLY A 117 6.03 -9.96 7.67
C GLY A 117 4.93 -9.72 6.66
N LEU A 118 4.96 -10.46 5.55
CA LEU A 118 3.98 -10.36 4.46
C LEU A 118 2.58 -10.76 4.93
N ILE A 119 1.62 -9.85 4.80
CA ILE A 119 0.19 -10.09 5.05
C ILE A 119 -0.44 -10.70 3.80
N THR A 120 -0.30 -10.00 2.67
CA THR A 120 -0.85 -10.42 1.38
C THR A 120 -0.15 -9.71 0.22
N ALA A 121 -0.36 -10.18 -1.00
CA ALA A 121 0.15 -9.54 -2.21
C ALA A 121 -0.74 -9.84 -3.42
N THR A 122 -0.67 -9.02 -4.45
CA THR A 122 -1.19 -9.37 -5.77
C THR A 122 -0.37 -10.49 -6.40
N PRO A 123 -0.87 -11.22 -7.41
CA PRO A 123 -0.01 -12.03 -8.26
C PRO A 123 1.11 -11.18 -8.87
N TYR A 124 2.26 -11.80 -9.16
CA TYR A 124 3.27 -11.17 -9.99
C TYR A 124 2.73 -10.90 -11.39
N ILE A 125 3.24 -9.88 -12.08
CA ILE A 125 2.82 -9.54 -13.46
C ILE A 125 3.08 -10.72 -14.42
N GLY A 126 4.00 -11.61 -14.07
CA GLY A 126 4.25 -12.86 -14.80
C GLY A 126 5.36 -12.77 -15.84
N GLN A 127 6.09 -11.66 -15.90
CA GLN A 127 7.18 -11.47 -16.86
C GLN A 127 8.29 -10.60 -16.24
N THR A 128 9.54 -11.02 -16.42
CA THR A 128 10.71 -10.25 -15.98
C THR A 128 10.70 -8.82 -16.54
N ARG A 129 11.23 -7.88 -15.77
CA ARG A 129 11.29 -6.45 -16.13
C ARG A 129 9.92 -5.85 -16.46
N ARG A 130 8.88 -6.33 -15.78
CA ARG A 130 7.58 -5.69 -15.71
C ARG A 130 7.40 -5.12 -14.33
N TRP A 131 7.09 -3.84 -14.28
CA TRP A 131 7.02 -3.06 -13.05
C TRP A 131 5.64 -2.41 -12.92
N LEU A 132 5.28 -2.02 -11.71
CA LEU A 132 4.09 -1.25 -11.39
C LEU A 132 4.49 0.01 -10.62
N ALA A 133 3.80 1.12 -10.91
CA ALA A 133 4.01 2.41 -10.28
C ALA A 133 2.86 2.71 -9.33
N PRO A 134 3.09 2.78 -8.00
CA PRO A 134 2.05 3.21 -7.07
C PRO A 134 1.49 4.58 -7.43
N ALA A 135 0.17 4.74 -7.32
CA ALA A 135 -0.50 6.03 -7.54
C ALA A 135 -0.98 6.66 -6.23
N GLY A 136 -1.28 5.85 -5.20
CA GLY A 136 -1.69 6.34 -3.89
C GLY A 136 -2.87 5.60 -3.32
N PHE A 137 -3.52 6.24 -2.33
CA PHE A 137 -4.59 5.65 -1.54
C PHE A 137 -5.80 6.57 -1.48
N GLY A 138 -6.99 6.00 -1.46
CA GLY A 138 -8.25 6.72 -1.31
C GLY A 138 -9.40 5.75 -1.16
N ASP A 139 -10.49 6.18 -0.56
CA ASP A 139 -11.73 5.43 -0.55
C ASP A 139 -12.42 5.65 -1.89
N PHE A 140 -12.28 4.67 -2.81
CA PHE A 140 -12.84 4.77 -4.17
C PHE A 140 -14.25 4.21 -4.26
N ASN A 141 -14.65 3.36 -3.33
CA ASN A 141 -15.93 2.64 -3.34
C ASN A 141 -16.91 3.13 -2.25
N ASP A 142 -16.53 4.17 -1.49
CA ASP A 142 -17.30 4.80 -0.41
C ASP A 142 -17.63 3.80 0.74
N ASP A 143 -16.73 2.82 1.02
CA ASP A 143 -16.89 1.86 2.13
C ASP A 143 -16.22 2.32 3.44
N GLY A 144 -15.50 3.45 3.40
CA GLY A 144 -14.82 4.05 4.53
C GLY A 144 -13.41 3.52 4.76
N LEU A 145 -12.92 2.57 3.96
CA LEU A 145 -11.56 2.05 4.00
C LEU A 145 -10.70 2.65 2.89
N LEU A 146 -9.39 2.62 3.06
CA LEU A 146 -8.48 3.10 2.03
C LEU A 146 -8.13 1.97 1.05
N ASP A 147 -8.43 2.21 -0.23
CA ASP A 147 -8.03 1.36 -1.33
C ASP A 147 -6.67 1.77 -1.89
N ILE A 148 -6.01 0.85 -2.58
CA ILE A 148 -4.67 1.03 -3.15
C ILE A 148 -4.79 1.19 -4.67
N ALA A 149 -4.31 2.30 -5.22
CA ALA A 149 -4.23 2.52 -6.66
C ALA A 149 -2.78 2.40 -7.16
N TYR A 150 -2.57 1.71 -8.28
CA TYR A 150 -1.29 1.67 -8.99
C TYR A 150 -1.47 1.53 -10.50
N VAL A 151 -0.47 1.94 -11.27
CA VAL A 151 -0.42 1.73 -12.72
C VAL A 151 0.47 0.53 -13.02
N GLU A 152 -0.13 -0.56 -13.51
CA GLU A 152 0.59 -1.73 -13.98
C GLU A 152 1.25 -1.44 -15.33
N THR A 153 2.53 -1.77 -15.45
CA THR A 153 3.35 -1.54 -16.64
C THR A 153 3.23 -0.13 -17.21
N PRO A 154 3.57 0.94 -16.45
CA PRO A 154 3.33 2.34 -16.84
C PRO A 154 4.00 2.72 -18.17
N HIS A 155 5.04 1.99 -18.58
CA HIS A 155 5.77 2.22 -19.83
C HIS A 155 5.20 1.43 -21.04
N LEU A 156 4.30 0.45 -20.76
CA LEU A 156 3.80 -0.48 -21.78
C LEU A 156 2.26 -0.53 -21.80
N GLY A 157 1.68 -1.32 -20.89
CA GLY A 157 0.22 -1.54 -20.83
C GLY A 157 -0.55 -0.33 -20.32
N LYS A 158 0.05 0.44 -19.41
CA LYS A 158 -0.54 1.66 -18.84
C LYS A 158 -1.94 1.41 -18.26
N VAL A 159 -2.05 0.39 -17.41
CA VAL A 159 -3.31 -0.06 -16.83
C VAL A 159 -3.38 0.38 -15.36
N LEU A 160 -4.26 1.32 -15.04
CA LEU A 160 -4.60 1.62 -13.66
C LEU A 160 -5.40 0.48 -13.08
N ARG A 161 -5.04 0.06 -11.87
CA ARG A 161 -5.75 -0.95 -11.09
C ARG A 161 -5.97 -0.42 -9.67
N ILE A 162 -7.12 -0.73 -9.09
CA ILE A 162 -7.48 -0.37 -7.72
C ILE A 162 -7.83 -1.64 -6.95
N PHE A 163 -7.28 -1.76 -5.75
CA PHE A 163 -7.48 -2.91 -4.86
C PHE A 163 -7.87 -2.45 -3.47
N THR A 164 -8.76 -3.19 -2.83
CA THR A 164 -9.07 -3.08 -1.41
C THR A 164 -8.48 -4.26 -0.64
N LEU A 165 -8.04 -4.02 0.60
CA LEU A 165 -7.62 -5.09 1.50
C LEU A 165 -8.86 -5.69 2.17
N ARG A 166 -9.04 -7.00 2.02
CA ARG A 166 -10.04 -7.80 2.77
C ARG A 166 -9.30 -8.65 3.78
N THR A 167 -9.74 -8.61 5.03
CA THR A 167 -9.11 -9.38 6.12
C THR A 167 -9.78 -10.73 6.37
N THR A 168 -11.02 -10.91 5.90
CA THR A 168 -11.81 -12.14 6.07
C THR A 168 -12.17 -12.81 4.75
N PRO A 169 -12.21 -14.16 4.67
CA PRO A 169 -11.86 -15.17 5.69
C PRO A 169 -10.35 -15.26 5.95
N SER A 170 -9.54 -14.72 5.09
CA SER A 170 -8.08 -14.55 5.20
C SER A 170 -7.65 -13.30 4.45
N PRO A 171 -6.55 -12.64 4.83
CA PRO A 171 -6.09 -11.43 4.16
C PRO A 171 -5.87 -11.65 2.66
N HIS A 172 -6.48 -10.80 1.81
CA HIS A 172 -6.31 -10.80 0.36
C HIS A 172 -6.60 -9.42 -0.23
N LEU A 173 -6.05 -9.16 -1.42
CA LEU A 173 -6.33 -7.96 -2.19
C LEU A 173 -7.43 -8.28 -3.23
N GLU A 174 -8.59 -7.65 -3.06
CA GLU A 174 -9.71 -7.71 -3.99
C GLU A 174 -9.61 -6.57 -5.00
N GLU A 175 -9.66 -6.88 -6.29
CA GLU A 175 -9.62 -5.85 -7.33
C GLU A 175 -10.98 -5.19 -7.49
N LEU A 176 -11.06 -3.89 -7.25
CA LEU A 176 -12.28 -3.08 -7.44
C LEU A 176 -12.50 -2.70 -8.89
N GLY A 177 -11.43 -2.57 -9.67
CA GLY A 177 -11.53 -2.25 -11.08
C GLY A 177 -10.19 -1.95 -11.74
N ARG A 178 -10.23 -1.92 -13.09
CA ARG A 178 -9.08 -1.56 -13.93
C ARG A 178 -9.49 -0.77 -15.16
N VAL A 179 -8.59 0.11 -15.64
CA VAL A 179 -8.77 0.85 -16.89
C VAL A 179 -7.41 1.09 -17.55
N ALA A 180 -7.34 0.89 -18.87
CA ALA A 180 -6.13 1.17 -19.66
C ALA A 180 -6.12 2.62 -20.16
N GLY A 181 -4.91 3.13 -20.50
CA GLY A 181 -4.75 4.45 -21.13
C GLY A 181 -4.30 5.56 -20.18
N ILE A 182 -3.90 5.23 -18.95
CA ILE A 182 -3.34 6.17 -18.00
C ILE A 182 -1.98 5.71 -17.50
N THR A 183 -1.03 6.64 -17.36
CA THR A 183 0.29 6.40 -16.81
C THR A 183 0.69 7.51 -15.84
N ASN A 184 1.65 7.19 -14.95
CA ASN A 184 2.15 8.09 -13.93
C ASN A 184 3.69 8.09 -13.84
N HIS A 185 4.38 7.36 -14.75
CA HIS A 185 5.84 7.29 -14.73
C HIS A 185 6.42 7.13 -16.15
N ARG A 186 7.57 7.80 -16.41
CA ARG A 186 8.41 7.62 -17.59
C ARG A 186 9.73 6.96 -17.20
N ILE A 187 10.23 6.06 -18.04
CA ILE A 187 11.51 5.40 -17.80
C ILE A 187 12.59 6.45 -17.55
N GLY A 188 13.33 6.26 -16.45
CA GLY A 188 14.44 7.13 -16.05
C GLY A 188 14.03 8.36 -15.24
N ASP A 189 12.74 8.67 -15.12
CA ASP A 189 12.30 9.71 -14.17
C ASP A 189 12.55 9.21 -12.74
N SER A 190 13.06 10.08 -11.88
CA SER A 190 13.25 9.78 -10.45
C SER A 190 11.96 9.86 -9.63
N ASN A 191 10.87 10.34 -10.23
CA ASN A 191 9.58 10.59 -9.58
C ASN A 191 8.46 9.81 -10.25
N ILE A 192 7.49 9.40 -9.42
CA ILE A 192 6.16 9.00 -9.87
C ILE A 192 5.30 10.26 -9.84
N TRP A 193 4.62 10.59 -10.93
CA TRP A 193 3.90 11.84 -11.12
C TRP A 193 2.40 11.69 -10.90
N GLY A 194 1.75 12.76 -10.40
CA GLY A 194 0.33 12.70 -10.09
C GLY A 194 0.05 11.82 -8.87
N GLY A 195 -1.12 11.21 -8.84
CA GLY A 195 -1.52 10.40 -7.69
C GLY A 195 -3.00 10.41 -7.42
N VAL A 196 -3.38 10.10 -6.18
CA VAL A 196 -4.76 10.16 -5.70
C VAL A 196 -5.04 11.52 -5.09
N ARG A 197 -6.19 12.09 -5.42
CA ARG A 197 -6.76 13.25 -4.72
C ARG A 197 -8.20 12.95 -4.31
N VAL A 198 -8.68 13.68 -3.30
CA VAL A 198 -10.09 13.63 -2.89
C VAL A 198 -10.72 14.97 -3.16
N CYS A 199 -11.62 15.02 -4.17
CA CYS A 199 -12.34 16.24 -4.53
C CYS A 199 -13.83 16.05 -4.33
N GLN A 200 -14.47 16.96 -3.59
CA GLN A 200 -15.90 16.89 -3.27
C GLN A 200 -16.30 15.56 -2.61
N GLY A 201 -15.44 15.02 -1.76
CA GLY A 201 -15.65 13.77 -1.04
C GLY A 201 -15.44 12.51 -1.88
N ARG A 202 -14.86 12.59 -3.09
CA ARG A 202 -14.61 11.44 -3.97
C ARG A 202 -13.14 11.30 -4.26
N ALA A 203 -12.63 10.08 -4.11
CA ALA A 203 -11.29 9.72 -4.53
C ALA A 203 -11.20 9.57 -6.04
N GLU A 204 -10.13 10.12 -6.63
CA GLU A 204 -9.84 10.00 -8.05
C GLU A 204 -8.33 9.94 -8.29
N VAL A 205 -7.92 9.26 -9.36
CA VAL A 205 -6.51 9.15 -9.75
C VAL A 205 -6.21 10.14 -10.86
N ILE A 206 -5.15 10.92 -10.68
CA ILE A 206 -4.61 11.86 -11.66
C ILE A 206 -3.37 11.25 -12.30
N GLY A 207 -3.31 11.22 -13.62
CA GLY A 207 -2.16 10.75 -14.39
C GLY A 207 -2.12 11.37 -15.79
N ALA A 208 -1.21 10.88 -16.61
CA ALA A 208 -1.07 11.27 -18.01
C ALA A 208 -1.68 10.22 -18.94
N ASP A 209 -2.04 10.64 -20.17
CA ASP A 209 -2.27 9.71 -21.25
C ASP A 209 -0.98 8.99 -21.69
N GLY A 210 -1.08 7.98 -22.52
CA GLY A 210 0.07 7.17 -22.94
C GLY A 210 1.17 7.94 -23.67
N ASN A 211 0.89 9.15 -24.15
CA ASN A 211 1.83 10.02 -24.88
C ASN A 211 2.32 11.21 -24.04
N TRP A 212 1.87 11.33 -22.79
CA TRP A 212 2.19 12.47 -21.91
C TRP A 212 1.77 13.83 -22.48
N SER A 213 0.67 13.85 -23.25
CA SER A 213 0.11 15.04 -23.90
C SER A 213 -1.19 15.52 -23.26
N ARG A 214 -1.88 14.65 -22.54
CA ARG A 214 -3.18 14.91 -21.90
C ARG A 214 -3.13 14.52 -20.43
N MET A 215 -3.80 15.31 -19.61
CA MET A 215 -4.07 14.97 -18.21
C MET A 215 -5.33 14.11 -18.15
N MET A 216 -5.20 12.99 -17.46
CA MET A 216 -6.26 12.00 -17.33
C MET A 216 -6.72 11.92 -15.87
N VAL A 217 -8.01 11.74 -15.68
CA VAL A 217 -8.63 11.49 -14.37
C VAL A 217 -9.40 10.18 -14.44
N ALA A 218 -9.12 9.28 -13.51
CA ALA A 218 -9.86 8.03 -13.36
C ALA A 218 -10.69 8.04 -12.07
N ARG A 219 -11.95 7.60 -12.15
CA ARG A 219 -12.92 7.48 -11.05
C ARG A 219 -13.60 6.14 -11.08
N LEU A 220 -13.88 5.59 -9.92
CA LEU A 220 -14.76 4.43 -9.81
C LEU A 220 -16.23 4.91 -9.85
N GLN A 221 -17.01 4.43 -10.81
CA GLN A 221 -18.41 4.80 -11.00
C GLN A 221 -19.23 3.54 -11.29
N GLY A 222 -20.18 3.22 -10.41
CA GLY A 222 -21.03 2.04 -10.59
C GLY A 222 -20.26 0.71 -10.65
N GLY A 223 -19.10 0.62 -10.01
CA GLY A 223 -18.22 -0.57 -9.99
C GLY A 223 -17.27 -0.65 -11.20
N GLU A 224 -17.22 0.37 -12.06
CA GLU A 224 -16.29 0.42 -13.19
C GLU A 224 -15.37 1.65 -13.09
N LEU A 225 -14.11 1.51 -13.51
CA LEU A 225 -13.19 2.65 -13.62
C LEU A 225 -13.44 3.38 -14.93
N VAL A 226 -13.85 4.65 -14.82
CA VAL A 226 -14.07 5.55 -15.94
C VAL A 226 -12.89 6.51 -16.07
N LEU A 227 -12.28 6.56 -17.25
CA LEU A 227 -11.17 7.44 -17.58
C LEU A 227 -11.67 8.65 -18.37
N SER A 228 -11.29 9.85 -17.94
CA SER A 228 -11.67 11.12 -18.57
C SER A 228 -10.43 11.94 -18.90
N ASP A 229 -10.41 12.52 -20.10
CA ASP A 229 -9.46 13.54 -20.52
C ASP A 229 -9.91 14.91 -19.98
N VAL A 230 -9.06 15.56 -19.18
CA VAL A 230 -9.40 16.84 -18.54
C VAL A 230 -8.58 18.03 -19.10
N GLY A 231 -7.79 17.80 -20.13
CA GLY A 231 -7.10 18.88 -20.81
C GLY A 231 -5.65 18.56 -21.21
N PRO A 232 -4.98 19.53 -21.85
CA PRO A 232 -3.59 19.34 -22.29
C PRO A 232 -2.63 19.27 -21.10
N LEU A 233 -1.60 18.43 -21.24
CA LEU A 233 -0.50 18.30 -20.32
C LEU A 233 0.77 18.88 -20.95
N SER A 234 1.30 19.99 -20.40
CA SER A 234 2.52 20.66 -20.88
C SER A 234 3.78 20.20 -20.15
N SER A 235 3.64 19.74 -18.91
CA SER A 235 4.74 19.18 -18.11
C SER A 235 4.23 18.19 -17.08
N PRO A 236 5.04 17.18 -16.65
CA PRO A 236 4.65 16.25 -15.60
C PRO A 236 4.27 16.92 -14.27
N ALA A 237 4.93 18.02 -13.90
CA ALA A 237 4.63 18.75 -12.67
C ALA A 237 3.20 19.32 -12.59
N GLN A 238 2.50 19.42 -13.72
CA GLN A 238 1.08 19.79 -13.71
C GLN A 238 0.20 18.70 -13.11
N LEU A 239 0.61 17.43 -13.17
CA LEU A 239 -0.11 16.32 -12.53
C LEU A 239 -0.10 16.50 -11.01
N ASP A 240 1.06 16.83 -10.43
CA ASP A 240 1.17 17.08 -8.98
C ASP A 240 0.42 18.36 -8.57
N ALA A 241 0.44 19.39 -9.41
CA ALA A 241 -0.35 20.60 -9.16
C ALA A 241 -1.86 20.30 -9.16
N ALA A 242 -2.30 19.36 -9.97
CA ALA A 242 -3.70 18.94 -10.08
C ALA A 242 -4.18 18.08 -8.91
N LEU A 243 -3.30 17.63 -8.00
CA LEU A 243 -3.69 16.93 -6.77
C LEU A 243 -4.43 17.86 -5.78
N ARG A 244 -4.30 19.16 -5.99
CA ARG A 244 -5.09 20.15 -5.25
C ARG A 244 -6.40 20.42 -5.98
N CYS A 245 -7.51 20.26 -5.30
CA CYS A 245 -8.80 20.68 -5.82
C CYS A 245 -8.87 22.23 -5.86
#